data_090f24b8dfb5838e919857a84b5fac22
#
_entry.id   090f24b8dfb5838e919857a84b5fac22
#
_cell.length_a   1.000
_cell.length_b   1.000
_cell.length_c   1.000
_cell.angle_alpha   90.00
_cell.angle_beta   90.00
_cell.angle_gamma   90.00
#
_symmetry.space_group_name_H-M   'P 1'
#
loop_
_entity.id
_entity.type
_entity.pdbx_description
1 polymer ?
#
loop_
_entity_poly.entity_id
_entity_poly.type
_entity_poly.pdbx_seq_one_letter_code
_entity_poly.pdbx_strand_id
1 'polypeptide(L)'
;QGSNHSDYTMNRVILVTGGFDPIHGGHIKYIRAAKKIDPDSPVCVGLNSDEWLIRKKGKYFMNFDERKEVVSGMKDVDVVIPFIDKDGSANDAIDMCLQIYDLVIFCNGGDRGDNNTPEYDRYKDDYRVHFRWKVGGDDKHNSSSEILKRWYI
;
A
#
# COMPACT_ATOMS: atom_id res chain seq x y z
N GLN A 1 22.65 -31.23 -6.73
CA GLN A 1 22.44 -30.76 -6.80
C GLN A 1 22.41 -29.93 -6.19
N GLY A 2 22.84 -29.57 -6.07
CA GLY A 2 23.04 -28.73 -5.30
C GLY A 2 22.22 -27.80 -5.04
N SER A 3 21.80 -27.60 -5.14
CA SER A 3 20.97 -26.94 -5.13
C SER A 3 20.54 -26.27 -4.30
N ASN A 4 20.73 -26.29 -3.79
CA ASN A 4 20.32 -26.04 -2.87
C ASN A 4 20.23 -24.75 -2.37
N HIS A 5 21.19 -24.02 -2.07
CA HIS A 5 21.09 -22.71 -1.58
C HIS A 5 20.54 -21.74 -2.55
N SER A 6 20.92 -21.87 -3.81
CA SER A 6 20.45 -21.00 -4.85
C SER A 6 18.96 -21.12 -5.09
N ASP A 7 18.40 -22.27 -4.71
CA ASP A 7 16.98 -22.50 -4.89
C ASP A 7 16.17 -22.02 -3.72
N TYR A 8 16.83 -21.69 -2.61
CA TYR A 8 16.12 -21.30 -1.41
C TYR A 8 16.17 -19.78 -1.28
N THR A 9 15.34 -19.12 -1.99
CA THR A 9 15.24 -17.67 -1.98
C THR A 9 13.99 -17.27 -1.22
N MET A 10 14.16 -16.30 -0.31
CA MET A 10 13.04 -15.77 0.44
C MET A 10 12.07 -15.08 -0.52
N ASN A 11 10.80 -15.47 -0.43
CA ASN A 11 9.75 -14.93 -1.27
C ASN A 11 9.20 -13.66 -0.62
N ARG A 12 9.44 -12.51 -1.23
CA ARG A 12 9.11 -11.20 -0.67
C ARG A 12 8.03 -10.50 -1.47
N VAL A 13 7.31 -9.62 -0.80
CA VAL A 13 6.33 -8.75 -1.46
C VAL A 13 6.47 -7.34 -0.90
N ILE A 14 6.31 -6.35 -1.76
CA ILE A 14 6.18 -4.95 -1.35
C ILE A 14 4.69 -4.67 -1.25
N LEU A 15 4.25 -4.18 -0.09
CA LEU A 15 2.84 -3.87 0.14
C LEU A 15 2.68 -2.38 0.35
N VAL A 16 1.82 -1.78 -0.46
CA VAL A 16 1.34 -0.41 -0.26
C VAL A 16 -0.16 -0.47 -0.10
N THR A 17 -0.72 0.41 0.72
CA THR A 17 -2.17 0.44 0.96
C THR A 17 -2.70 1.85 0.84
N GLY A 18 -3.95 1.97 0.50
CA GLY A 18 -4.59 3.27 0.42
C GLY A 18 -5.93 3.23 -0.29
N GLY A 19 -6.61 4.37 -0.29
CA GLY A 19 -7.90 4.50 -0.97
C GLY A 19 -7.76 4.82 -2.45
N PHE A 20 -6.76 5.60 -2.81
CA PHE A 20 -6.52 5.98 -4.22
C PHE A 20 -7.78 6.59 -4.85
N ASP A 21 -8.35 7.61 -4.20
CA ASP A 21 -9.64 8.13 -4.59
C ASP A 21 -9.72 9.66 -4.45
N PRO A 22 -9.58 10.40 -5.56
CA PRO A 22 -9.19 9.93 -6.89
C PRO A 22 -7.70 9.61 -6.96
N ILE A 23 -7.34 8.78 -7.91
CA ILE A 23 -5.94 8.47 -8.15
C ILE A 23 -5.27 9.67 -8.85
N HIS A 24 -4.02 9.91 -8.50
CA HIS A 24 -3.30 11.06 -9.08
C HIS A 24 -1.80 10.76 -9.17
N GLY A 25 -1.04 11.72 -9.73
CA GLY A 25 0.38 11.55 -9.96
C GLY A 25 1.19 11.24 -8.71
N GLY A 26 0.77 11.73 -7.56
CA GLY A 26 1.43 11.42 -6.29
C GLY A 26 1.38 9.94 -5.95
N HIS A 27 0.27 9.28 -6.27
CA HIS A 27 0.14 7.84 -6.08
C HIS A 27 1.10 7.06 -6.98
N ILE A 28 1.25 7.51 -8.23
CA ILE A 28 2.17 6.87 -9.17
C ILE A 28 3.60 6.99 -8.66
N LYS A 29 3.98 8.18 -8.20
CA LYS A 29 5.33 8.42 -7.65
C LYS A 29 5.60 7.56 -6.43
N TYR A 30 4.60 7.42 -5.56
CA TYR A 30 4.70 6.61 -4.34
C TYR A 30 4.94 5.14 -4.69
N ILE A 31 4.14 4.59 -5.58
CA ILE A 31 4.25 3.19 -5.99
C ILE A 31 5.58 2.95 -6.72
N ARG A 32 6.00 3.89 -7.55
CA ARG A 32 7.28 3.81 -8.24
C ARG A 32 8.45 3.78 -7.24
N ALA A 33 8.39 4.63 -6.21
CA ALA A 33 9.40 4.65 -5.17
C ALA A 33 9.42 3.34 -4.38
N ALA A 34 8.23 2.79 -4.10
CA ALA A 34 8.13 1.49 -3.42
C ALA A 34 8.79 0.39 -4.24
N LYS A 35 8.54 0.35 -5.54
CA LYS A 35 9.13 -0.66 -6.42
C LYS A 35 10.66 -0.61 -6.41
N LYS A 36 11.23 0.58 -6.27
CA LYS A 36 12.69 0.75 -6.26
C LYS A 36 13.36 0.21 -5.01
N ILE A 37 12.59 -0.01 -3.94
CA ILE A 37 13.16 -0.57 -2.71
C ILE A 37 13.67 -1.98 -2.95
N ASP A 38 12.92 -2.77 -3.71
CA ASP A 38 13.33 -4.14 -4.06
C ASP A 38 12.75 -4.46 -5.44
N PRO A 39 13.48 -4.08 -6.52
CA PRO A 39 12.94 -4.22 -7.88
C PRO A 39 12.57 -5.64 -8.28
N ASP A 40 13.13 -6.64 -7.61
CA ASP A 40 12.86 -8.04 -7.93
C ASP A 40 11.61 -8.56 -7.24
N SER A 41 11.04 -7.81 -6.29
CA SER A 41 9.84 -8.22 -5.57
C SER A 41 8.60 -7.65 -6.23
N PRO A 42 7.48 -8.40 -6.24
CA PRO A 42 6.23 -7.85 -6.74
C PRO A 42 5.69 -6.76 -5.81
N VAL A 43 4.92 -5.86 -6.40
CA VAL A 43 4.21 -4.81 -5.66
C VAL A 43 2.75 -5.19 -5.57
N CYS A 44 2.28 -5.33 -4.35
CA CYS A 44 0.88 -5.59 -4.03
C CYS A 44 0.27 -4.31 -3.48
N VAL A 45 -0.87 -3.92 -4.03
CA VAL A 45 -1.62 -2.78 -3.52
C VAL A 45 -2.84 -3.30 -2.78
N GLY A 46 -2.88 -3.03 -1.47
CA GLY A 46 -4.07 -3.24 -0.67
C GLY A 46 -4.98 -2.03 -0.83
N LEU A 47 -6.13 -2.24 -1.44
CA LEU A 47 -7.03 -1.15 -1.78
C LEU A 47 -8.15 -1.06 -0.76
N ASN A 48 -8.32 0.11 -0.16
CA ASN A 48 -9.34 0.32 0.86
C ASN A 48 -10.75 0.20 0.28
N SER A 49 -11.68 -0.23 1.12
CA SER A 49 -13.08 -0.40 0.74
C SER A 49 -13.79 0.93 0.55
N ASP A 50 -14.95 0.88 -0.11
CA ASP A 50 -15.83 2.03 -0.22
C ASP A 50 -16.30 2.50 1.17
N GLU A 51 -16.57 1.55 2.07
CA GLU A 51 -17.00 1.87 3.43
C GLU A 51 -15.94 2.64 4.19
N TRP A 52 -14.67 2.29 4.01
CA TRP A 52 -13.56 3.02 4.63
C TRP A 52 -13.52 4.46 4.13
N LEU A 53 -13.70 4.66 2.82
CA LEU A 53 -13.73 6.01 2.24
C LEU A 53 -14.89 6.82 2.78
N ILE A 54 -16.06 6.20 2.93
CA ILE A 54 -17.24 6.87 3.48
C ILE A 54 -16.97 7.29 4.93
N ARG A 55 -16.39 6.41 5.75
CA ARG A 55 -16.04 6.75 7.13
C ARG A 55 -15.04 7.89 7.20
N LYS A 56 -14.07 7.90 6.28
CA LYS A 56 -12.99 8.89 6.31
C LYS A 56 -13.38 10.23 5.72
N LYS A 57 -14.14 10.23 4.63
CA LYS A 57 -14.41 11.44 3.85
C LYS A 57 -15.89 11.75 3.70
N GLY A 58 -16.79 10.86 4.12
CA GLY A 58 -18.21 11.01 3.93
C GLY A 58 -18.76 10.42 2.65
N LYS A 59 -17.94 10.21 1.65
CA LYS A 59 -18.31 9.63 0.36
C LYS A 59 -17.07 9.17 -0.38
N TYR A 60 -17.26 8.39 -1.43
CA TYR A 60 -16.17 8.06 -2.34
C TYR A 60 -16.39 8.76 -3.68
N PHE A 61 -15.29 9.03 -4.39
CA PHE A 61 -15.32 9.58 -5.74
C PHE A 61 -15.51 8.47 -6.76
N MET A 62 -14.70 7.40 -6.64
CA MET A 62 -14.83 6.20 -7.47
C MET A 62 -15.02 4.99 -6.58
N ASN A 63 -15.93 4.08 -7.00
CA ASN A 63 -16.15 2.86 -6.21
C ASN A 63 -14.96 1.91 -6.33
N PHE A 64 -15.00 0.85 -5.54
CA PHE A 64 -13.87 -0.09 -5.45
C PHE A 64 -13.47 -0.67 -6.81
N ASP A 65 -14.45 -1.11 -7.60
CA ASP A 65 -14.16 -1.75 -8.88
C ASP A 65 -13.49 -0.78 -9.85
N GLU A 66 -13.92 0.47 -9.90
CA GLU A 66 -13.29 1.50 -10.73
C GLU A 66 -11.86 1.77 -10.28
N ARG A 67 -11.65 1.92 -8.99
CA ARG A 67 -10.32 2.16 -8.43
C ARG A 67 -9.40 0.98 -8.69
N LYS A 68 -9.92 -0.23 -8.53
CA LYS A 68 -9.15 -1.45 -8.77
C LYS A 68 -8.71 -1.53 -10.23
N GLU A 69 -9.61 -1.19 -11.15
CA GLU A 69 -9.30 -1.21 -12.58
C GLU A 69 -8.13 -0.27 -12.90
N VAL A 70 -8.20 0.96 -12.38
CA VAL A 70 -7.15 1.96 -12.63
C VAL A 70 -5.82 1.54 -12.00
N VAL A 71 -5.85 1.14 -10.72
CA VAL A 71 -4.62 0.76 -10.02
C VAL A 71 -3.98 -0.47 -10.64
N SER A 72 -4.80 -1.44 -11.05
CA SER A 72 -4.30 -2.66 -11.69
C SER A 72 -3.58 -2.38 -13.01
N GLY A 73 -3.93 -1.28 -13.66
CA GLY A 73 -3.30 -0.88 -14.92
C GLY A 73 -1.99 -0.11 -14.76
N MET A 74 -1.59 0.19 -13.54
CA MET A 74 -0.35 0.93 -13.33
C MET A 74 0.87 0.04 -13.56
N LYS A 75 1.88 0.63 -14.19
CA LYS A 75 3.07 -0.09 -14.63
C LYS A 75 3.74 -0.92 -13.53
N ASP A 76 3.86 -0.35 -12.35
CA ASP A 76 4.62 -0.98 -11.27
C ASP A 76 3.77 -1.81 -10.31
N VAL A 77 2.48 -1.97 -10.58
CA VAL A 77 1.57 -2.75 -9.74
C VAL A 77 1.44 -4.16 -10.31
N ASP A 78 1.70 -5.16 -9.49
CA ASP A 78 1.59 -6.55 -9.89
C ASP A 78 0.27 -7.19 -9.47
N VAL A 79 -0.26 -6.78 -8.32
CA VAL A 79 -1.52 -7.35 -7.83
C VAL A 79 -2.23 -6.32 -6.96
N VAL A 80 -3.56 -6.33 -7.01
CA VAL A 80 -4.41 -5.50 -6.16
C VAL A 80 -5.29 -6.43 -5.34
N ILE A 81 -5.33 -6.21 -4.02
CA ILE A 81 -6.14 -7.03 -3.13
C ILE A 81 -7.12 -6.16 -2.34
N PRO A 82 -8.33 -6.67 -2.11
CA PRO A 82 -9.21 -6.10 -1.09
C PRO A 82 -8.75 -6.61 0.28
N PHE A 83 -9.11 -5.91 1.33
CA PHE A 83 -8.82 -6.37 2.68
C PHE A 83 -9.85 -5.80 3.64
N ILE A 84 -9.93 -6.39 4.82
CA ILE A 84 -10.86 -5.95 5.86
C ILE A 84 -10.25 -4.73 6.54
N ASP A 85 -10.92 -3.59 6.45
CA ASP A 85 -10.41 -2.33 6.97
C ASP A 85 -11.37 -1.67 7.98
N LYS A 86 -12.23 -2.47 8.62
CA LYS A 86 -13.21 -1.95 9.57
C LYS A 86 -12.57 -1.26 10.76
N ASP A 87 -11.41 -1.74 11.20
CA ASP A 87 -10.70 -1.17 12.34
C ASP A 87 -9.83 0.04 11.95
N GLY A 88 -9.86 0.43 10.69
CA GLY A 88 -9.08 1.57 10.22
C GLY A 88 -7.62 1.25 9.91
N SER A 89 -7.17 0.02 10.15
CA SER A 89 -5.79 -0.38 9.89
C SER A 89 -5.68 -1.24 8.65
N ALA A 90 -4.45 -1.42 8.17
CA ALA A 90 -4.12 -2.32 7.08
C ALA A 90 -3.58 -3.67 7.60
N ASN A 91 -3.84 -4.00 8.86
CA ASN A 91 -3.35 -5.25 9.45
C ASN A 91 -3.79 -6.47 8.65
N ASP A 92 -5.04 -6.48 8.19
CA ASP A 92 -5.55 -7.62 7.41
C ASP A 92 -4.80 -7.78 6.08
N ALA A 93 -4.42 -6.67 5.45
CA ALA A 93 -3.64 -6.74 4.21
C ALA A 93 -2.28 -7.37 4.46
N ILE A 94 -1.63 -7.01 5.57
CA ILE A 94 -0.35 -7.60 5.94
C ILE A 94 -0.52 -9.09 6.20
N ASP A 95 -1.56 -9.47 6.96
CA ASP A 95 -1.85 -10.89 7.25
C ASP A 95 -2.06 -11.68 5.96
N MET A 96 -2.82 -11.15 5.01
CA MET A 96 -3.05 -11.81 3.73
C MET A 96 -1.75 -12.06 2.99
N CYS A 97 -0.87 -11.06 2.96
CA CYS A 97 0.42 -11.20 2.31
C CYS A 97 1.31 -12.23 3.01
N LEU A 98 1.28 -12.29 4.33
CA LEU A 98 2.09 -13.24 5.09
C LEU A 98 1.67 -14.69 4.87
N GLN A 99 0.46 -14.92 4.37
CA GLN A 99 0.01 -16.28 4.03
C GLN A 99 0.61 -16.78 2.72
N ILE A 100 1.12 -15.88 1.90
CA ILE A 100 1.64 -16.21 0.58
C ILE A 100 3.14 -16.00 0.51
N TYR A 101 3.64 -14.96 1.18
CA TYR A 101 5.04 -14.55 1.10
C TYR A 101 5.75 -14.75 2.43
N ASP A 102 7.05 -14.95 2.36
CA ASP A 102 7.88 -15.12 3.55
C ASP A 102 8.15 -13.81 4.26
N LEU A 103 8.13 -12.70 3.50
CA LEU A 103 8.48 -11.40 4.03
C LEU A 103 7.65 -10.32 3.34
N VAL A 104 7.15 -9.38 4.13
CA VAL A 104 6.37 -8.25 3.65
C VAL A 104 7.15 -6.97 3.92
N ILE A 105 7.40 -6.21 2.87
CA ILE A 105 7.98 -4.87 3.00
C ILE A 105 6.79 -3.91 2.97
N PHE A 106 6.40 -3.42 4.15
CA PHE A 106 5.24 -2.57 4.28
C PHE A 106 5.65 -1.11 4.17
N CYS A 107 5.24 -0.47 3.07
CA CYS A 107 5.64 0.89 2.74
C CYS A 107 4.66 1.91 3.29
N ASN A 108 5.20 3.00 3.81
CA ASN A 108 4.42 4.12 4.32
C ASN A 108 5.00 5.41 3.77
N GLY A 109 4.12 6.31 3.39
CA GLY A 109 4.52 7.61 2.88
C GLY A 109 4.20 8.73 3.85
N GLY A 110 4.56 9.94 3.47
CA GLY A 110 4.21 11.14 4.21
C GLY A 110 4.81 11.17 5.60
N ASP A 111 3.94 11.49 6.56
CA ASP A 111 4.34 11.69 7.96
C ASP A 111 4.13 10.47 8.85
N ARG A 112 3.86 9.29 8.26
CA ARG A 112 3.71 8.07 9.05
C ARG A 112 5.06 7.61 9.58
N GLY A 113 5.05 7.14 10.82
CA GLY A 113 6.24 6.65 11.49
C GLY A 113 5.88 5.66 12.59
N ASP A 114 6.87 5.25 13.39
CA ASP A 114 6.68 4.20 14.39
C ASP A 114 5.78 4.63 15.55
N ASN A 115 5.52 5.90 15.73
CA ASN A 115 4.69 6.38 16.85
C ASN A 115 3.26 6.73 16.46
N ASN A 116 2.88 6.60 15.18
CA ASN A 116 1.54 6.96 14.74
C ASN A 116 0.95 5.97 13.73
N THR A 117 1.51 4.77 13.65
CA THR A 117 1.11 3.77 12.67
C THR A 117 0.61 2.53 13.40
N PRO A 118 -0.72 2.24 13.37
CA PRO A 118 -1.26 1.09 14.10
C PRO A 118 -0.68 -0.24 13.66
N GLU A 119 -0.31 -0.37 12.39
CA GLU A 119 0.29 -1.59 11.88
C GLU A 119 1.65 -1.85 12.53
N TYR A 120 2.38 -0.79 12.84
CA TYR A 120 3.67 -0.93 13.51
C TYR A 120 3.49 -1.49 14.93
N ASP A 121 2.47 -1.03 15.65
CA ASP A 121 2.20 -1.53 16.99
C ASP A 121 1.95 -3.03 16.98
N ARG A 122 1.29 -3.53 15.95
CA ARG A 122 0.98 -4.96 15.85
C ARG A 122 2.17 -5.79 15.39
N TYR A 123 2.95 -5.29 14.44
CA TYR A 123 3.95 -6.12 13.75
C TYR A 123 5.39 -5.74 14.03
N LYS A 124 5.66 -4.79 14.92
CA LYS A 124 7.02 -4.32 15.16
C LYS A 124 7.99 -5.42 15.59
N ASP A 125 7.48 -6.45 16.26
CA ASP A 125 8.30 -7.56 16.74
C ASP A 125 8.24 -8.79 15.81
N ASP A 126 7.51 -8.69 14.69
CA ASP A 126 7.44 -9.78 13.73
C ASP A 126 8.51 -9.55 12.66
N TYR A 127 9.53 -10.43 12.66
CA TYR A 127 10.68 -10.28 11.76
C TYR A 127 10.29 -10.45 10.29
N ARG A 128 9.10 -10.94 9.99
CA ARG A 128 8.63 -11.11 8.61
C ARG A 128 8.06 -9.83 8.03
N VAL A 129 7.87 -8.77 8.83
CA VAL A 129 7.31 -7.50 8.37
C VAL A 129 8.36 -6.42 8.55
N HIS A 130 8.80 -5.87 7.42
CA HIS A 130 9.77 -4.77 7.41
C HIS A 130 9.06 -3.48 7.08
N PHE A 131 9.15 -2.51 7.96
CA PHE A 131 8.51 -1.22 7.76
C PHE A 131 9.46 -0.26 7.05
N ARG A 132 8.95 0.41 6.04
CA ARG A 132 9.69 1.47 5.34
C ARG A 132 8.89 2.75 5.44
N TRP A 133 9.56 3.80 5.88
CA TRP A 133 8.94 5.11 6.12
C TRP A 133 9.34 6.09 5.04
N LYS A 134 8.51 7.12 4.85
CA LYS A 134 8.78 8.23 3.93
C LYS A 134 9.08 7.76 2.50
N VAL A 135 8.42 6.71 2.10
CA VAL A 135 8.57 6.19 0.74
C VAL A 135 7.97 7.21 -0.22
N GLY A 136 8.77 7.64 -1.21
CA GLY A 136 8.38 8.72 -2.11
C GLY A 136 8.62 10.11 -1.54
N GLY A 137 9.24 10.20 -0.36
CA GLY A 137 9.52 11.47 0.31
C GLY A 137 8.35 11.90 1.18
N ASP A 138 8.54 13.01 1.89
CA ASP A 138 7.49 13.57 2.76
C ASP A 138 6.85 14.81 2.16
N ASP A 139 7.13 15.11 0.91
CA ASP A 139 6.62 16.27 0.21
C ASP A 139 5.29 15.94 -0.46
N LYS A 140 4.22 16.54 0.03
CA LYS A 140 2.88 16.33 -0.52
C LYS A 140 2.43 17.55 -1.30
N HIS A 141 2.84 17.60 -2.57
CA HIS A 141 2.38 18.67 -3.45
C HIS A 141 0.89 18.57 -3.74
N ASN A 142 0.34 17.36 -3.69
CA ASN A 142 -1.05 17.10 -3.99
C ASN A 142 -1.62 16.02 -3.10
N SER A 143 -2.92 16.06 -2.93
CA SER A 143 -3.67 14.98 -2.30
C SER A 143 -5.00 14.85 -3.02
N SER A 144 -5.66 13.72 -2.85
CA SER A 144 -6.98 13.50 -3.42
C SER A 144 -7.96 14.57 -2.93
N SER A 145 -7.88 14.92 -1.65
CA SER A 145 -8.75 15.94 -1.08
C SER A 145 -8.52 17.32 -1.70
N GLU A 146 -7.26 17.67 -1.92
CA GLU A 146 -6.93 18.96 -2.55
C GLU A 146 -7.39 19.03 -3.99
N ILE A 147 -7.25 17.92 -4.72
CA ILE A 147 -7.72 17.85 -6.10
C ILE A 147 -9.24 18.04 -6.16
N LEU A 148 -9.98 17.34 -5.31
CA LEU A 148 -11.43 17.46 -5.26
C LEU A 148 -11.88 18.85 -4.86
N LYS A 149 -11.15 19.46 -3.93
CA LYS A 149 -11.43 20.82 -3.47
C LYS A 149 -11.35 21.81 -4.61
N ARG A 150 -10.33 21.70 -5.44
CA ARG A 150 -10.17 22.58 -6.60
C ARG A 150 -11.28 22.42 -7.61
N TRP A 151 -11.86 21.23 -7.69
CA TRP A 151 -12.96 20.98 -8.63
C TRP A 151 -14.23 21.72 -8.25
N TYR A 152 -14.45 21.94 -6.97
CA TYR A 152 -15.68 22.57 -6.47
C TYR A 152 -15.65 24.10 -6.41
N ILE A 153 -14.74 24.74 -7.04
CA ILE A 153 -14.68 26.20 -7.09
C ILE A 153 -15.78 26.76 -7.94
#